data_d32539f1bcde592efc351ade7e26d31c
#
_entry.id   d32539f1bcde592efc351ade7e26d31c
#
_cell.length_a   1.000
_cell.length_b   1.000
_cell.length_c   1.000
_cell.angle_alpha   90.00
_cell.angle_beta   90.00
_cell.angle_gamma   90.00
#
_symmetry.space_group_name_H-M   'P 1'
#
loop_
_entity.id
_entity.type
_entity.pdbx_description
1 polymer ?
#
loop_
_entity_poly.entity_id
_entity_poly.type
_entity_poly.pdbx_seq_one_letter_code
_entity_poly.pdbx_strand_id
1 'polypeptide(L)'
;MHTVSELRTFRSAAAVAGMSQEDIEDFVDHIAANPDDGEEIVGTGGCRKVRFAIRGNNKGKSGGVRTITFYTGNDLPVFLITVFSKSQKVNLTKAERNSLKKLTTAIVDEYAMRVQALAAGGERA
;
A
#
# COMPACT_ATOMS: atom_id res chain seq x y z
N MET A 1 -14.36 7.05 -6.17
CA MET A 1 -13.23 6.71 -5.28
C MET A 1 -12.81 5.28 -5.51
N HIS A 2 -11.53 5.02 -5.45
CA HIS A 2 -11.00 3.69 -5.66
C HIS A 2 -11.06 2.87 -4.37
N THR A 3 -11.29 1.57 -4.48
CA THR A 3 -11.29 0.67 -3.31
C THR A 3 -9.88 0.54 -2.74
N VAL A 4 -9.78 0.60 -1.41
CA VAL A 4 -8.50 0.47 -0.69
C VAL A 4 -8.55 -0.79 0.15
N SER A 5 -7.51 -1.60 0.08
CA SER A 5 -7.37 -2.81 0.87
C SER A 5 -6.09 -2.74 1.72
N GLU A 6 -6.23 -2.87 3.03
CA GLU A 6 -5.09 -2.89 3.94
C GLU A 6 -4.60 -4.32 4.10
N LEU A 7 -3.31 -4.53 3.89
CA LEU A 7 -2.71 -5.81 4.22
C LEU A 7 -2.55 -5.90 5.75
N ARG A 8 -2.48 -7.13 6.25
CA ARG A 8 -2.40 -7.39 7.69
C ARG A 8 -1.25 -6.65 8.37
N THR A 9 -0.12 -6.52 7.69
CA THR A 9 1.08 -5.89 8.24
C THR A 9 0.99 -4.36 8.30
N PHE A 10 0.06 -3.75 7.55
CA PHE A 10 0.00 -2.30 7.44
C PHE A 10 -0.29 -1.62 8.78
N ARG A 11 -1.29 -2.08 9.51
CA ARG A 11 -1.69 -1.45 10.78
C ARG A 11 -0.60 -1.51 11.84
N SER A 12 0.07 -2.63 11.97
CA SER A 12 1.19 -2.77 12.90
C SER A 12 2.33 -1.82 12.54
N ALA A 13 2.67 -1.77 11.26
CA ALA A 13 3.72 -0.88 10.78
C ALA A 13 3.34 0.59 10.98
N ALA A 14 2.08 0.95 10.75
CA ALA A 14 1.58 2.31 10.95
C ALA A 14 1.74 2.76 12.40
N ALA A 15 1.41 1.89 13.35
CA ALA A 15 1.57 2.21 14.77
C ALA A 15 3.04 2.47 15.13
N VAL A 16 3.94 1.62 14.64
CA VAL A 16 5.39 1.80 14.88
C VAL A 16 5.90 3.08 14.23
N ALA A 17 5.37 3.44 13.07
CA ALA A 17 5.76 4.66 12.34
C ALA A 17 5.18 5.95 12.96
N GLY A 18 4.29 5.83 13.93
CA GLY A 18 3.72 6.98 14.63
C GLY A 18 2.41 7.50 14.04
N MET A 19 1.74 6.71 13.22
CA MET A 19 0.43 7.08 12.68
C MET A 19 -0.67 6.82 13.71
N SER A 20 -1.52 7.83 13.94
CA SER A 20 -2.74 7.66 14.72
C SER A 20 -3.83 7.04 13.84
N GLN A 21 -4.94 6.66 14.45
CA GLN A 21 -6.12 6.19 13.71
C GLN A 21 -6.59 7.26 12.71
N GLU A 22 -6.58 8.53 13.11
CA GLU A 22 -6.98 9.63 12.22
C GLU A 22 -6.01 9.77 11.05
N ASP A 23 -4.71 9.60 11.30
CA ASP A 23 -3.70 9.64 10.23
C ASP A 23 -3.96 8.54 9.21
N ILE A 24 -4.30 7.34 9.67
CA ILE A 24 -4.61 6.22 8.79
C ILE A 24 -5.86 6.52 7.96
N GLU A 25 -6.90 7.05 8.59
CA GLU A 25 -8.13 7.42 7.89
C GLU A 25 -7.89 8.50 6.85
N ASP A 26 -7.11 9.52 7.20
CA ASP A 26 -6.75 10.58 6.26
C ASP A 26 -5.96 10.02 5.07
N PHE A 27 -5.05 9.10 5.34
CA PHE A 27 -4.27 8.48 4.27
C PHE A 27 -5.14 7.60 3.36
N VAL A 28 -6.03 6.82 3.95
CA VAL A 28 -6.96 5.97 3.17
C VAL A 28 -7.82 6.85 2.26
N ASP A 29 -8.35 7.96 2.78
CA ASP A 29 -9.15 8.88 1.97
C ASP A 29 -8.33 9.49 0.84
N HIS A 30 -7.09 9.89 1.13
CA HIS A 30 -6.19 10.45 0.13
C HIS A 30 -5.91 9.46 -0.99
N ILE A 31 -5.54 8.24 -0.63
CA ILE A 31 -5.16 7.24 -1.63
C ILE A 31 -6.36 6.71 -2.41
N ALA A 32 -7.54 6.67 -1.81
CA ALA A 32 -8.77 6.30 -2.50
C ALA A 32 -9.10 7.30 -3.63
N ALA A 33 -8.79 8.57 -3.40
CA ALA A 33 -8.97 9.63 -4.40
C ALA A 33 -7.80 9.70 -5.39
N ASN A 34 -6.62 9.24 -5.00
CA ASN A 34 -5.39 9.34 -5.79
C ASN A 34 -4.62 8.01 -5.73
N PRO A 35 -5.17 6.93 -6.29
CA PRO A 35 -4.57 5.61 -6.14
C PRO A 35 -3.19 5.46 -6.77
N ASP A 36 -2.84 6.30 -7.71
CA ASP A 36 -1.55 6.31 -8.41
C ASP A 36 -0.54 7.30 -7.83
N ASP A 37 -0.85 7.89 -6.67
CA ASP A 37 0.07 8.83 -6.05
C ASP A 37 1.37 8.13 -5.62
N GLY A 38 2.44 8.92 -5.57
CA GLY A 38 3.75 8.45 -5.14
C GLY A 38 4.66 8.07 -6.30
N GLU A 39 5.88 7.72 -5.92
CA GLU A 39 6.91 7.31 -6.88
C GLU A 39 6.97 5.79 -6.98
N GLU A 40 6.98 5.28 -8.20
CA GLU A 40 7.14 3.85 -8.42
C GLU A 40 8.52 3.39 -7.96
N ILE A 41 8.56 2.26 -7.27
CA ILE A 41 9.79 1.69 -6.74
C ILE A 41 10.27 0.61 -7.69
N VAL A 42 11.42 0.82 -8.31
CA VAL A 42 12.00 -0.13 -9.26
C VAL A 42 12.26 -1.46 -8.57
N GLY A 43 11.94 -2.55 -9.25
CA GLY A 43 12.21 -3.91 -8.76
C GLY A 43 11.18 -4.47 -7.81
N THR A 44 10.01 -3.83 -7.69
CA THR A 44 8.95 -4.28 -6.77
C THR A 44 7.70 -4.80 -7.48
N GLY A 45 7.66 -4.74 -8.82
CA GLY A 45 6.50 -5.17 -9.56
C GLY A 45 5.35 -4.18 -9.57
N GLY A 46 5.61 -2.91 -9.21
CA GLY A 46 4.60 -1.86 -9.28
C GLY A 46 4.26 -1.21 -7.95
N CYS A 47 5.04 -1.45 -6.91
CA CYS A 47 4.84 -0.73 -5.64
C CYS A 47 5.23 0.74 -5.80
N ARG A 48 4.56 1.58 -5.04
CA ARG A 48 4.80 3.03 -4.97
C ARG A 48 5.15 3.43 -3.55
N LYS A 49 5.94 4.46 -3.43
CA LYS A 49 6.28 5.08 -2.14
C LYS A 49 5.57 6.43 -2.06
N VAL A 50 4.67 6.57 -1.12
CA VAL A 50 3.87 7.77 -0.92
C VAL A 50 4.32 8.47 0.36
N ARG A 51 4.76 9.72 0.23
CA ARG A 51 5.08 10.55 1.39
C ARG A 51 3.79 11.13 1.95
N PHE A 52 3.62 11.06 3.26
CA PHE A 52 2.42 11.56 3.90
C PHE A 52 2.74 12.22 5.23
N ALA A 53 2.25 13.45 5.40
CA ALA A 53 2.40 14.18 6.66
C ALA A 53 1.41 13.62 7.69
N ILE A 54 1.86 13.46 8.93
CA ILE A 54 1.01 12.97 10.01
C ILE A 54 0.72 14.10 11.00
N ARG A 55 -0.44 14.01 11.66
CA ARG A 55 -0.87 14.99 12.65
C ARG A 55 0.08 14.99 13.84
N GLY A 56 0.31 16.15 14.43
CA GLY A 56 1.24 16.29 15.54
C GLY A 56 2.71 16.28 15.13
N ASN A 57 3.00 16.17 13.84
CA ASN A 57 4.34 16.26 13.31
C ASN A 57 4.53 17.62 12.64
N ASN A 58 5.32 18.49 13.26
CA ASN A 58 5.54 19.87 12.78
C ASN A 58 6.49 19.98 11.60
N LYS A 59 7.05 18.86 11.15
CA LYS A 59 8.04 18.83 10.07
C LYS A 59 7.43 18.67 8.68
N GLY A 60 6.11 18.61 8.58
CA GLY A 60 5.41 18.43 7.32
C GLY A 60 5.76 17.10 6.65
N LYS A 61 5.68 17.06 5.31
CA LYS A 61 5.92 15.81 4.56
C LYS A 61 7.31 15.23 4.76
N SER A 62 8.32 16.08 4.95
CA SER A 62 9.70 15.59 5.11
C SER A 62 9.90 14.84 6.42
N GLY A 63 9.13 15.19 7.44
CA GLY A 63 9.16 14.51 8.74
C GLY A 63 8.04 13.49 8.93
N GLY A 64 7.20 13.27 7.91
CA GLY A 64 6.08 12.35 8.00
C GLY A 64 6.50 10.90 7.77
N VAL A 65 5.58 10.14 7.20
CA VAL A 65 5.79 8.72 6.93
C VAL A 65 5.92 8.46 5.43
N ARG A 66 6.44 7.28 5.10
CA ARG A 66 6.48 6.75 3.74
C ARG A 66 5.64 5.49 3.73
N THR A 67 4.55 5.54 2.98
CA THR A 67 3.66 4.39 2.84
C THR A 67 3.98 3.67 1.55
N ILE A 68 4.06 2.36 1.60
CA ILE A 68 4.26 1.52 0.42
C ILE A 68 2.90 1.00 -0.01
N THR A 69 2.53 1.32 -1.24
CA THR A 69 1.24 0.93 -1.83
C THR A 69 1.48 0.10 -3.08
N PHE A 70 0.44 -0.60 -3.52
CA PHE A 70 0.46 -1.34 -4.78
C PHE A 70 -0.85 -1.09 -5.52
N TYR A 71 -0.75 -0.57 -6.73
CA TYR A 71 -1.90 -0.23 -7.56
C TYR A 71 -1.66 -0.64 -9.01
N THR A 72 -2.55 -1.45 -9.56
CA THR A 72 -2.42 -1.98 -10.92
C THR A 72 -3.45 -1.41 -11.89
N GLY A 73 -4.32 -0.53 -11.45
CA GLY A 73 -5.40 0.03 -12.28
C GLY A 73 -6.76 -0.23 -11.67
N ASN A 74 -7.80 -0.20 -12.50
CA ASN A 74 -9.19 -0.25 -11.99
C ASN A 74 -9.68 -1.62 -11.59
N ASP A 75 -9.00 -2.69 -11.99
CA ASP A 75 -9.46 -4.06 -11.76
C ASP A 75 -9.19 -4.59 -10.36
N LEU A 76 -8.25 -4.00 -9.66
CA LEU A 76 -7.88 -4.39 -8.30
C LEU A 76 -7.95 -3.20 -7.36
N PRO A 77 -8.16 -3.43 -6.06
CA PRO A 77 -8.02 -2.35 -5.09
C PRO A 77 -6.60 -1.81 -5.07
N VAL A 78 -6.41 -0.61 -4.51
CA VAL A 78 -5.08 -0.19 -4.12
C VAL A 78 -4.75 -0.85 -2.78
N PHE A 79 -3.60 -1.49 -2.70
CA PHE A 79 -3.19 -2.21 -1.49
C PHE A 79 -2.25 -1.35 -0.66
N LEU A 80 -2.52 -1.26 0.64
CA LEU A 80 -1.62 -0.63 1.60
C LEU A 80 -0.78 -1.74 2.22
N ILE A 81 0.52 -1.75 1.95
CA ILE A 81 1.39 -2.87 2.32
C ILE A 81 2.07 -2.63 3.65
N THR A 82 2.80 -1.53 3.76
CA THR A 82 3.55 -1.19 4.96
C THR A 82 3.81 0.31 4.99
N VAL A 83 4.37 0.77 6.10
CA VAL A 83 4.70 2.17 6.29
C VAL A 83 5.90 2.27 7.21
N PHE A 84 6.74 3.26 6.98
CA PHE A 84 7.87 3.53 7.87
C PHE A 84 8.09 5.04 7.98
N SER A 85 8.63 5.46 9.12
CA SER A 85 9.05 6.84 9.31
C SER A 85 10.46 7.03 8.76
N LYS A 86 10.81 8.27 8.49
CA LYS A 86 12.16 8.62 8.04
C LYS A 86 13.23 8.23 9.08
N SER A 87 12.87 8.24 10.37
CA SER A 87 13.78 7.84 11.43
C SER A 87 14.04 6.33 11.48
N GLN A 88 13.12 5.52 10.96
CA GLN A 88 13.29 4.08 10.90
C GLN A 88 14.19 3.65 9.76
N LYS A 89 13.97 4.22 8.57
CA LYS A 89 14.79 3.97 7.39
C LYS A 89 14.58 5.07 6.36
N VAL A 90 15.57 5.25 5.49
CA VAL A 90 15.50 6.24 4.42
C VAL A 90 14.99 5.60 3.13
N ASN A 91 15.50 4.42 2.81
CA ASN A 91 15.15 3.69 1.59
C ASN A 91 14.96 2.21 1.88
N LEU A 92 14.26 1.54 0.97
CA LEU A 92 14.12 0.07 1.02
C LEU A 92 15.42 -0.58 0.57
N THR A 93 15.80 -1.66 1.25
CA THR A 93 16.94 -2.49 0.85
C THR A 93 16.57 -3.32 -0.38
N LYS A 94 17.59 -3.89 -1.02
CA LYS A 94 17.37 -4.80 -2.15
C LYS A 94 16.53 -6.02 -1.72
N ALA A 95 16.80 -6.56 -0.54
CA ALA A 95 16.05 -7.69 0.00
C ALA A 95 14.58 -7.33 0.23
N GLU A 96 14.32 -6.13 0.74
CA GLU A 96 12.94 -5.64 0.93
C GLU A 96 12.23 -5.48 -0.41
N ARG A 97 12.90 -4.91 -1.42
CA ARG A 97 12.31 -4.79 -2.75
C ARG A 97 12.01 -6.15 -3.38
N ASN A 98 12.89 -7.11 -3.20
CA ASN A 98 12.66 -8.48 -3.69
C ASN A 98 11.45 -9.12 -3.01
N SER A 99 11.31 -8.93 -1.71
CA SER A 99 10.14 -9.41 -0.96
C SER A 99 8.85 -8.77 -1.46
N LEU A 100 8.88 -7.46 -1.76
CA LEU A 100 7.73 -6.77 -2.31
C LEU A 100 7.36 -7.32 -3.69
N LYS A 101 8.33 -7.62 -4.52
CA LYS A 101 8.06 -8.19 -5.84
C LYS A 101 7.37 -9.55 -5.74
N LYS A 102 7.80 -10.39 -4.81
CA LYS A 102 7.14 -11.67 -4.54
C LYS A 102 5.71 -11.46 -4.06
N LEU A 103 5.51 -10.50 -3.17
CA LEU A 103 4.18 -10.18 -2.65
C LEU A 103 3.24 -9.69 -3.74
N THR A 104 3.69 -8.76 -4.58
CA THR A 104 2.84 -8.22 -5.66
C THR A 104 2.46 -9.30 -6.66
N THR A 105 3.40 -10.20 -6.99
CA THR A 105 3.11 -11.33 -7.84
C THR A 105 2.04 -12.23 -7.23
N ALA A 106 2.17 -12.53 -5.93
CA ALA A 106 1.19 -13.35 -5.22
C ALA A 106 -0.19 -12.70 -5.17
N ILE A 107 -0.26 -11.38 -4.96
CA ILE A 107 -1.51 -10.64 -4.95
C ILE A 107 -2.23 -10.75 -6.30
N VAL A 108 -1.52 -10.51 -7.38
CA VAL A 108 -2.09 -10.56 -8.73
C VAL A 108 -2.58 -11.97 -9.03
N ASP A 109 -1.77 -12.99 -8.73
CA ASP A 109 -2.12 -14.38 -8.97
C ASP A 109 -3.36 -14.79 -8.17
N GLU A 110 -3.42 -14.42 -6.89
CA GLU A 110 -4.56 -14.74 -6.04
C GLU A 110 -5.86 -14.10 -6.55
N TYR A 111 -5.80 -12.84 -6.97
CA TYR A 111 -6.98 -12.18 -7.51
C TYR A 111 -7.43 -12.77 -8.83
N ALA A 112 -6.50 -13.16 -9.69
CA ALA A 112 -6.83 -13.85 -10.94
C ALA A 112 -7.56 -15.17 -10.66
N MET A 113 -7.09 -15.94 -9.68
CA MET A 113 -7.73 -17.19 -9.28
C MET A 113 -9.13 -16.95 -8.70
N ARG A 114 -9.31 -15.91 -7.90
CA ARG A 114 -10.62 -15.57 -7.32
C ARG A 114 -11.62 -15.18 -8.39
N VAL A 115 -11.19 -14.41 -9.37
CA VAL A 115 -12.05 -14.00 -10.49
C VAL A 115 -12.50 -15.24 -11.27
N GLN A 116 -11.62 -16.16 -11.55
CA GLN A 116 -11.96 -17.42 -12.22
C GLN A 116 -12.93 -18.27 -11.39
N ALA A 117 -12.69 -18.36 -10.09
CA ALA A 117 -13.56 -19.11 -9.19
C ALA A 117 -14.98 -18.50 -9.11
N LEU A 118 -15.08 -17.18 -9.09
CA LEU A 118 -16.38 -16.49 -9.08
C LEU A 118 -17.13 -16.72 -10.40
N ALA A 119 -16.43 -16.66 -11.53
CA ALA A 119 -17.04 -16.93 -12.83
C ALA A 119 -17.58 -18.35 -12.90
N ALA A 120 -16.81 -19.33 -12.45
CA ALA A 120 -17.24 -20.72 -12.41
C ALA A 120 -18.39 -20.94 -11.43
N GLY A 121 -18.34 -20.30 -10.28
CA GLY A 121 -19.41 -20.35 -9.27
C GLY A 121 -20.70 -19.74 -9.78
N GLY A 122 -20.63 -18.64 -10.53
CA GLY A 122 -21.78 -18.00 -11.13
C GLY A 122 -22.49 -18.90 -12.13
N GLU A 123 -21.76 -19.70 -12.85
CA GLU A 123 -22.31 -20.66 -13.81
C GLU A 123 -23.10 -21.79 -13.14
N ARG A 124 -22.84 -22.05 -11.87
CA ARG A 124 -23.53 -23.11 -11.11
C ARG A 124 -24.86 -22.68 -10.53
N ALA A 125 -25.08 -21.40 -10.49
CA ALA A 125 -26.33 -20.86 -9.96
C ALA A 125 -27.49 -21.12 -10.92
#